data_2c1bde6b28601a0853b1234c468286c5
#
_entry.id   2c1bde6b28601a0853b1234c468286c5
#
_cell.length_a   1.000
_cell.length_b   1.000
_cell.length_c   1.000
_cell.angle_alpha   90.00
_cell.angle_beta   90.00
_cell.angle_gamma   90.00
#
_symmetry.space_group_name_H-M   'P 1'
#
loop_
_entity.id
_entity.type
_entity.pdbx_description
1 polymer ?
#
loop_
_entity_poly.entity_id
_entity_poly.type
_entity_poly.pdbx_seq_one_letter_code
_entity_poly.pdbx_strand_id
1 'polypeptide(L)'
;MSRIKEQALKKELAKRGFESVSIRRELPGRRVEVDANKLYPVHVEGGEAIYAPVPMSLSVELDARGHIISIDRDTPDPAAVADAAQYVRALRDSGQLTAPGEREPVSGVTHRIERDEQGRRVLRRKRFSIGGG
;
A
#
# COMPACT_ATOMS: atom_id res chain seq x y z
N MET A 1 23.86 -10.45 18.56
CA MET A 1 23.17 -9.43 17.77
C MET A 1 21.98 -10.04 17.04
N SER A 2 20.84 -9.46 17.28
CA SER A 2 19.63 -9.90 16.65
C SER A 2 19.63 -9.48 15.18
N ARG A 3 19.31 -10.41 14.30
CA ARG A 3 19.14 -10.08 12.89
C ARG A 3 17.71 -10.38 12.51
N ILE A 4 17.00 -9.33 12.16
CA ILE A 4 15.65 -9.46 11.66
C ILE A 4 15.74 -10.02 10.25
N LYS A 5 14.99 -11.07 10.00
CA LYS A 5 14.88 -11.61 8.65
C LYS A 5 13.92 -10.73 7.88
N GLU A 6 14.48 -9.72 7.23
CA GLU A 6 13.71 -8.68 6.58
C GLU A 6 12.73 -9.23 5.56
N GLN A 7 13.18 -10.19 4.75
CA GLN A 7 12.31 -10.76 3.71
C GLN A 7 11.14 -11.53 4.32
N ALA A 8 11.38 -12.26 5.40
CA ALA A 8 10.31 -12.99 6.06
C ALA A 8 9.29 -12.03 6.69
N LEU A 9 9.77 -10.93 7.29
CA LEU A 9 8.91 -9.91 7.87
C LEU A 9 8.07 -9.24 6.79
N LYS A 10 8.67 -8.87 5.66
CA LYS A 10 7.96 -8.27 4.55
C LYS A 10 6.87 -9.20 4.01
N LYS A 11 7.15 -10.49 3.92
CA LYS A 11 6.18 -11.48 3.48
C LYS A 11 4.98 -11.56 4.42
N GLU A 12 5.22 -11.60 5.72
CA GLU A 12 4.14 -11.66 6.69
C GLU A 12 3.30 -10.40 6.68
N LEU A 13 3.95 -9.24 6.56
CA LEU A 13 3.23 -7.97 6.47
C LEU A 13 2.43 -7.86 5.17
N ALA A 14 2.97 -8.39 4.07
CA ALA A 14 2.24 -8.40 2.80
C ALA A 14 0.93 -9.18 2.91
N LYS A 15 0.92 -10.28 3.65
CA LYS A 15 -0.30 -11.06 3.88
C LYS A 15 -1.35 -10.27 4.66
N ARG A 16 -0.94 -9.23 5.38
CA ARG A 16 -1.83 -8.38 6.16
C ARG A 16 -2.21 -7.10 5.41
N GLY A 17 -1.82 -7.00 4.13
CA GLY A 17 -2.17 -5.86 3.29
C GLY A 17 -1.18 -4.71 3.34
N PHE A 18 0.03 -4.94 3.83
CA PHE A 18 1.08 -3.93 3.85
C PHE A 18 2.00 -4.11 2.66
N GLU A 19 2.36 -2.99 2.03
CA GLU A 19 3.27 -2.97 0.89
C GLU A 19 4.41 -2.00 1.15
N SER A 20 5.46 -2.08 0.35
CA SER A 20 6.61 -1.17 0.41
C SER A 20 7.18 -1.08 1.82
N VAL A 21 7.33 -2.24 2.45
CA VAL A 21 7.78 -2.34 3.83
C VAL A 21 9.25 -1.97 3.93
N SER A 22 9.56 -1.06 4.86
CA SER A 22 10.92 -0.63 5.13
C SER A 22 11.14 -0.63 6.65
N ILE A 23 12.16 -1.33 7.09
CA ILE A 23 12.50 -1.36 8.51
C ILE A 23 13.19 -0.04 8.86
N ARG A 24 12.58 0.72 9.77
CA ARG A 24 13.16 1.99 10.22
C ARG A 24 14.25 1.75 11.27
N ARG A 25 13.97 0.91 12.25
CA ARG A 25 14.94 0.53 13.26
C ARG A 25 14.45 -0.65 14.08
N GLU A 26 15.41 -1.33 14.68
CA GLU A 26 15.14 -2.39 15.64
C GLU A 26 15.22 -1.83 17.05
N LEU A 27 14.29 -2.25 17.89
CA LEU A 27 14.24 -1.83 19.29
C LEU A 27 14.46 -3.03 20.21
N PRO A 28 14.83 -2.78 21.48
CA PRO A 28 14.96 -3.88 22.45
C PRO A 28 13.63 -4.65 22.58
N GLY A 29 13.73 -5.92 22.96
CA GLY A 29 12.55 -6.75 23.18
C GLY A 29 11.94 -7.28 21.91
N ARG A 30 12.71 -7.46 20.86
CA ARG A 30 12.27 -7.99 19.56
C ARG A 30 11.18 -7.14 18.94
N ARG A 31 11.31 -5.84 19.07
CA ARG A 31 10.44 -4.86 18.45
C ARG A 31 11.11 -4.24 17.24
N VAL A 32 10.32 -3.96 16.24
CA VAL A 32 10.80 -3.34 15.02
C VAL A 32 9.86 -2.22 14.64
N GLU A 33 10.42 -1.04 14.36
CA GLU A 33 9.64 0.05 13.79
C GLU A 33 9.72 -0.02 12.27
N VAL A 34 8.56 0.04 11.64
CA VAL A 34 8.43 -0.21 10.22
C VAL A 34 7.63 0.92 9.58
N ASP A 35 8.08 1.36 8.41
CA ASP A 35 7.28 2.22 7.53
C ASP A 35 6.74 1.35 6.41
N ALA A 36 5.48 1.52 6.09
CA ALA A 36 4.84 0.72 5.06
C ALA A 36 3.64 1.47 4.49
N ASN A 37 3.12 0.95 3.38
CA ASN A 37 1.85 1.40 2.84
C ASN A 37 0.81 0.34 3.13
N LYS A 38 -0.32 0.74 3.67
CA LYS A 38 -1.46 -0.15 3.88
C LYS A 38 -2.44 0.03 2.74
N LEU A 39 -2.84 -1.04 2.10
CA LEU A 39 -3.93 -0.98 1.12
C LEU A 39 -5.23 -0.73 1.89
N TYR A 40 -5.85 0.40 1.63
CA TYR A 40 -6.99 0.87 2.40
C TYR A 40 -8.03 1.48 1.49
N PRO A 41 -9.34 1.26 1.74
CA PRO A 41 -10.38 1.87 0.92
C PRO A 41 -10.43 3.38 1.17
N VAL A 42 -10.22 4.16 0.12
CA VAL A 42 -10.13 5.62 0.24
C VAL A 42 -11.19 6.36 -0.55
N HIS A 43 -11.87 5.69 -1.48
CA HIS A 43 -12.84 6.34 -2.36
C HIS A 43 -13.84 5.31 -2.85
N VAL A 44 -15.05 5.76 -3.20
CA VAL A 44 -16.08 4.88 -3.74
C VAL A 44 -16.53 5.43 -5.08
N GLU A 45 -16.53 4.56 -6.10
CA GLU A 45 -17.07 4.87 -7.41
C GLU A 45 -17.93 3.71 -7.88
N GLY A 46 -19.12 4.01 -8.36
CA GLY A 46 -20.02 2.98 -8.86
C GLY A 46 -20.42 1.95 -7.81
N GLY A 47 -20.49 2.36 -6.55
CA GLY A 47 -20.85 1.47 -5.46
C GLY A 47 -19.74 0.55 -5.00
N GLU A 48 -18.55 0.71 -5.53
CA GLU A 48 -17.41 -0.13 -5.21
C GLU A 48 -16.26 0.70 -4.64
N ALA A 49 -15.61 0.19 -3.61
CA ALA A 49 -14.47 0.90 -3.00
C ALA A 49 -13.23 0.80 -3.89
N ILE A 50 -12.47 1.89 -3.92
CA ILE A 50 -11.15 1.91 -4.52
C ILE A 50 -10.15 1.92 -3.38
N TYR A 51 -9.25 0.95 -3.37
CA TYR A 51 -8.17 0.84 -2.39
C TYR A 51 -6.93 1.54 -2.93
N ALA A 52 -6.21 2.18 -2.05
CA ALA A 52 -4.93 2.80 -2.41
C ALA A 52 -3.90 2.50 -1.34
N PRO A 53 -2.62 2.52 -1.69
CA PRO A 53 -1.57 2.39 -0.68
C PRO A 53 -1.49 3.68 0.13
N VAL A 54 -1.77 3.58 1.43
CA VAL A 54 -1.75 4.72 2.34
C VAL A 54 -0.55 4.56 3.28
N PRO A 55 0.35 5.55 3.33
CA PRO A 55 1.56 5.42 4.15
C PRO A 55 1.22 5.43 5.63
N MET A 56 1.93 4.59 6.39
CA MET A 56 1.81 4.54 7.83
C MET A 56 3.07 3.98 8.46
N SER A 57 3.24 4.26 9.75
CA SER A 57 4.29 3.68 10.56
C SER A 57 3.67 2.77 11.59
N LEU A 58 4.31 1.66 11.87
CA LEU A 58 3.81 0.71 12.86
C LEU A 58 4.98 0.10 13.64
N SER A 59 4.66 -0.41 14.81
CA SER A 59 5.61 -1.13 15.64
C SER A 59 5.20 -2.58 15.68
N VAL A 60 6.14 -3.46 15.36
CA VAL A 60 5.89 -4.89 15.25
C VAL A 60 6.66 -5.61 16.34
N GLU A 61 6.00 -6.50 17.05
CA GLU A 61 6.64 -7.36 18.03
C GLU A 61 6.79 -8.76 17.45
N LEU A 62 7.99 -9.33 17.59
CA LEU A 62 8.31 -10.62 17.01
C LEU A 62 8.61 -11.64 18.11
N ASP A 63 8.36 -12.92 17.82
CA ASP A 63 8.78 -14.00 18.68
C ASP A 63 10.25 -14.35 18.44
N ALA A 64 10.74 -15.37 19.14
CA ALA A 64 12.14 -15.79 19.03
C ALA A 64 12.48 -16.31 17.63
N ARG A 65 11.48 -16.71 16.84
CA ARG A 65 11.67 -17.23 15.49
C ARG A 65 11.51 -16.15 14.42
N GLY A 66 11.18 -14.93 14.83
CA GLY A 66 10.96 -13.83 13.89
C GLY A 66 9.54 -13.75 13.34
N HIS A 67 8.58 -14.47 13.92
CA HIS A 67 7.19 -14.37 13.52
C HIS A 67 6.51 -13.23 14.25
N ILE A 68 5.53 -12.60 13.60
CA ILE A 68 4.81 -11.48 14.20
C ILE A 68 3.89 -11.97 15.30
N ILE A 69 4.08 -11.43 16.50
CA ILE A 69 3.19 -11.65 17.64
C ILE A 69 2.09 -10.61 17.65
N SER A 70 2.47 -9.34 17.44
CA SER A 70 1.52 -8.25 17.51
C SER A 70 1.99 -7.07 16.67
N ILE A 71 1.01 -6.26 16.25
CA ILE A 71 1.21 -5.00 15.54
C ILE A 71 0.43 -3.95 16.32
N ASP A 72 1.07 -2.81 16.62
CA ASP A 72 0.43 -1.77 17.43
C ASP A 72 -0.71 -1.06 16.71
N ARG A 73 -0.70 -1.05 15.39
CA ARG A 73 -1.78 -0.49 14.58
C ARG A 73 -1.82 -1.18 13.23
N ASP A 74 -3.01 -1.32 12.68
CA ASP A 74 -3.20 -1.93 11.36
C ASP A 74 -3.99 -1.03 10.41
N THR A 75 -4.34 0.18 10.85
CA THR A 75 -5.04 1.16 10.03
C THR A 75 -4.27 2.46 9.97
N PRO A 76 -4.27 3.14 8.80
CA PRO A 76 -3.59 4.42 8.68
C PRO A 76 -4.32 5.51 9.46
N ASP A 77 -3.61 6.62 9.71
CA ASP A 77 -4.22 7.79 10.33
C ASP A 77 -5.32 8.36 9.42
N PRO A 78 -6.43 8.87 10.00
CA PRO A 78 -7.49 9.46 9.19
C PRO A 78 -7.03 10.58 8.26
N ALA A 79 -6.04 11.36 8.67
CA ALA A 79 -5.50 12.42 7.83
C ALA A 79 -4.83 11.85 6.58
N ALA A 80 -4.08 10.75 6.74
CA ALA A 80 -3.42 10.10 5.60
C ALA A 80 -4.44 9.48 4.65
N VAL A 81 -5.52 8.92 5.20
CA VAL A 81 -6.62 8.38 4.39
C VAL A 81 -7.30 9.49 3.60
N ALA A 82 -7.55 10.63 4.24
CA ALA A 82 -8.17 11.78 3.59
C ALA A 82 -7.30 12.32 2.45
N ASP A 83 -5.99 12.40 2.67
CA ASP A 83 -5.06 12.83 1.65
C ASP A 83 -5.08 11.88 0.45
N ALA A 84 -5.10 10.57 0.71
CA ALA A 84 -5.15 9.58 -0.35
C ALA A 84 -6.47 9.66 -1.13
N ALA A 85 -7.58 9.88 -0.44
CA ALA A 85 -8.89 10.06 -1.08
C ALA A 85 -8.89 11.29 -2.00
N GLN A 86 -8.33 12.38 -1.51
CA GLN A 86 -8.22 13.59 -2.31
C GLN A 86 -7.34 13.38 -3.53
N TYR A 87 -6.26 12.64 -3.37
CA TYR A 87 -5.36 12.32 -4.46
C TYR A 87 -6.06 11.52 -5.56
N VAL A 88 -6.85 10.51 -5.18
CA VAL A 88 -7.62 9.72 -6.15
C VAL A 88 -8.60 10.61 -6.91
N ARG A 89 -9.31 11.49 -6.21
CA ARG A 89 -10.27 12.41 -6.85
C ARG A 89 -9.55 13.35 -7.82
N ALA A 90 -8.39 13.87 -7.43
CA ALA A 90 -7.62 14.76 -8.29
C ALA A 90 -7.14 14.04 -9.55
N LEU A 91 -6.71 12.79 -9.43
CA LEU A 91 -6.31 11.99 -10.58
C LEU A 91 -7.49 11.74 -11.53
N ARG A 92 -8.66 11.46 -10.98
CA ARG A 92 -9.86 11.22 -11.78
C ARG A 92 -10.28 12.49 -12.50
N ASP A 93 -10.28 13.63 -11.80
CA ASP A 93 -10.71 14.90 -12.36
C ASP A 93 -9.75 15.40 -13.45
N SER A 94 -8.47 15.08 -13.34
CA SER A 94 -7.46 15.52 -14.32
C SER A 94 -7.30 14.55 -15.48
N GLY A 95 -8.04 13.45 -15.50
CA GLY A 95 -7.94 12.47 -16.57
C GLY A 95 -6.71 11.59 -16.50
N GLN A 96 -6.04 11.56 -15.37
CA GLN A 96 -4.83 10.78 -15.20
C GLN A 96 -5.08 9.35 -14.70
N LEU A 97 -6.33 8.98 -14.52
CA LEU A 97 -6.72 7.70 -13.95
C LEU A 97 -7.62 6.93 -14.90
N THR A 98 -7.27 5.65 -15.15
CA THR A 98 -8.07 4.74 -15.94
C THR A 98 -8.56 3.58 -15.09
N ALA A 99 -9.84 3.26 -15.17
CA ALA A 99 -10.42 2.11 -14.47
C ALA A 99 -10.39 0.87 -15.36
N PRO A 100 -10.55 -0.33 -14.78
CA PRO A 100 -10.63 -1.56 -15.57
C PRO A 100 -11.76 -1.47 -16.60
N GLY A 101 -11.47 -1.84 -17.83
CA GLY A 101 -12.44 -1.80 -18.91
C GLY A 101 -12.63 -0.46 -19.56
N GLU A 102 -12.06 0.60 -19.02
CA GLU A 102 -12.09 1.91 -19.65
C GLU A 102 -11.03 2.01 -20.73
N ARG A 103 -11.38 2.76 -21.77
CA ARG A 103 -10.43 3.02 -22.84
C ARG A 103 -9.36 3.99 -22.35
N GLU A 104 -8.11 3.57 -22.47
CA GLU A 104 -7.02 4.40 -22.04
C GLU A 104 -6.81 5.57 -23.00
N PRO A 105 -6.76 6.83 -22.53
CA PRO A 105 -6.44 7.96 -23.39
C PRO A 105 -5.04 7.84 -23.97
N VAL A 106 -4.82 8.52 -25.09
CA VAL A 106 -3.53 8.47 -25.79
C VAL A 106 -2.39 8.99 -24.93
N SER A 107 -2.65 9.96 -24.06
CA SER A 107 -1.63 10.54 -23.19
C SER A 107 -2.25 11.06 -21.91
N GLY A 108 -1.39 11.32 -20.92
CA GLY A 108 -1.81 11.91 -19.66
C GLY A 108 -2.20 10.93 -18.58
N VAL A 109 -2.33 9.64 -18.89
CA VAL A 109 -2.67 8.63 -17.89
C VAL A 109 -1.42 8.25 -17.12
N THR A 110 -1.43 8.51 -15.82
CA THR A 110 -0.31 8.19 -14.93
C THR A 110 -0.63 7.04 -13.98
N HIS A 111 -1.91 6.75 -13.80
CA HIS A 111 -2.37 5.73 -12.86
C HIS A 111 -3.49 4.93 -13.48
N ARG A 112 -3.68 3.72 -12.95
CA ARG A 112 -4.79 2.87 -13.35
C ARG A 112 -5.36 2.18 -12.12
N ILE A 113 -6.62 1.77 -12.23
CA ILE A 113 -7.26 0.95 -11.22
C ILE A 113 -7.22 -0.48 -11.72
N GLU A 114 -6.59 -1.35 -10.94
CA GLU A 114 -6.45 -2.76 -11.28
C GLU A 114 -7.22 -3.60 -10.28
N ARG A 115 -7.67 -4.78 -10.70
CA ARG A 115 -8.26 -5.73 -9.78
C ARG A 115 -7.16 -6.64 -9.25
N ASP A 116 -7.11 -6.80 -7.93
CA ASP A 116 -6.15 -7.69 -7.31
C ASP A 116 -6.70 -9.12 -7.25
N GLU A 117 -5.96 -10.03 -6.64
CA GLU A 117 -6.35 -11.44 -6.54
C GLU A 117 -7.65 -11.64 -5.76
N GLN A 118 -8.00 -10.69 -4.91
CA GLN A 118 -9.22 -10.74 -4.11
C GLN A 118 -10.38 -10.01 -4.76
N GLY A 119 -10.19 -9.52 -5.99
CA GLY A 119 -11.21 -8.81 -6.73
C GLY A 119 -11.38 -7.36 -6.35
N ARG A 120 -10.53 -6.82 -5.49
CA ARG A 120 -10.61 -5.42 -5.06
C ARG A 120 -10.04 -4.51 -6.14
N ARG A 121 -10.62 -3.32 -6.28
CA ARG A 121 -10.08 -2.30 -7.16
C ARG A 121 -8.98 -1.55 -6.42
N VAL A 122 -7.77 -1.56 -6.97
CA VAL A 122 -6.59 -0.98 -6.33
C VAL A 122 -5.95 0.04 -7.25
N LEU A 123 -5.66 1.22 -6.71
CA LEU A 123 -4.95 2.27 -7.43
C LEU A 123 -3.49 1.87 -7.59
N ARG A 124 -3.01 1.88 -8.82
CA ARG A 124 -1.60 1.60 -9.13
C ARG A 124 -1.04 2.66 -10.04
N ARG A 125 0.20 3.03 -9.79
CA ARG A 125 0.91 3.94 -10.66
C ARG A 125 1.31 3.19 -11.92
N LYS A 126 1.06 3.80 -13.07
CA LYS A 126 1.44 3.22 -14.34
C LYS A 126 2.96 3.25 -14.45
N ARG A 127 3.55 2.10 -14.75
CA ARG A 127 4.98 2.02 -14.96
C ARG A 127 5.30 2.32 -16.40
N PHE A 128 6.25 3.21 -16.60
CA PHE A 128 6.78 3.47 -17.92
C PHE A 128 8.03 2.63 -18.10
N SER A 129 8.02 1.77 -19.11
CA SER A 129 9.21 1.02 -19.47
C SER A 129 10.13 1.95 -20.24
N ILE A 130 11.34 2.12 -19.72
CA ILE A 130 12.35 2.93 -20.40
C ILE A 130 13.33 1.98 -21.05
N GLY A 131 13.85 2.36 -22.21
CA GLY A 131 14.81 1.52 -22.92
C GLY A 131 14.17 0.43 -23.73
N GLY A 132 12.97 0.65 -24.18
CA GLY A 132 12.26 -0.29 -25.02
C GLY A 132 11.72 -1.49 -24.27
N GLY A 133 11.81 -1.39 -22.98
CA GLY A 133 11.18 -2.40 -22.15
C GLY A 133 9.71 -2.10 -22.03
#